data_6351f98dc426f0491010d27789c459ac
#
_entry.id   6351f98dc426f0491010d27789c459ac
#
_cell.length_a   1.000
_cell.length_b   1.000
_cell.length_c   1.000
_cell.angle_alpha   90.00
_cell.angle_beta   90.00
_cell.angle_gamma   90.00
#
_symmetry.space_group_name_H-M   'P 1'
#
loop_
_entity.id
_entity.type
_entity.pdbx_description
1 polymer ?
#
loop_
_entity_poly.entity_id
_entity_poly.type
_entity_poly.pdbx_seq_one_letter_code
_entity_poly.pdbx_strand_id
1 'polypeptide(L)'
;HEVATWLAAQAAVLHSPAELQMVLLVEPVRGENPAGRWAWTRWLPHLRNLEGMGARARVGLDDETIARRINEISELVERRLDKDRRGPSTTGPQEQILVVLDGARGLRLRPGLISVLRRGPQAGVRLVCIDRDRTALPEECRAVVAAEAGAASVSQTDVDEVERVTLDLLPSGWCERVARALAPIHDVSASGADSTIPTASRLLDVLPMPDPSAEAVLAAWERCSRTTKAVIGEDAEGHFWLDVRADGPHALVAGTTGSGKSELLQTLIASLCVGNTPDSMTFVLVDYKGGAAFKDCARLPHTVGMVTDLDGHLTSRALESLGAELRRREHQLAGADAKDIEDYVAAMQPGDEPMPRLMIIIDEFAALVSELPDFVTGLVDIARRGRSLGVHLVLATQRPAGVVSAEIKSNTNLRIA
;
A
#
# COMPACT_ATOMS: atom_id res chain seq x y z
N HIS A 1 -10.59 2.95 -38.71
CA HIS A 1 -10.18 3.67 -37.50
C HIS A 1 -11.36 4.36 -36.81
N GLU A 2 -12.23 5.05 -37.52
CA GLU A 2 -13.37 5.80 -36.92
C GLU A 2 -14.29 4.88 -36.12
N VAL A 3 -14.59 3.68 -36.62
CA VAL A 3 -15.38 2.65 -35.89
C VAL A 3 -14.69 2.25 -34.58
N ALA A 4 -13.39 2.01 -34.62
CA ALA A 4 -12.64 1.61 -33.43
C ALA A 4 -12.56 2.76 -32.41
N THR A 5 -12.43 4.01 -32.87
CA THR A 5 -12.49 5.20 -32.04
C THR A 5 -13.86 5.32 -31.37
N TRP A 6 -14.95 5.10 -32.12
CA TRP A 6 -16.31 5.09 -31.58
C TRP A 6 -16.51 3.96 -30.54
N LEU A 7 -16.04 2.73 -30.82
CA LEU A 7 -16.12 1.61 -29.89
C LEU A 7 -15.35 1.90 -28.58
N ALA A 8 -14.14 2.43 -28.69
CA ALA A 8 -13.34 2.78 -27.52
C ALA A 8 -13.97 3.90 -26.68
N ALA A 9 -14.50 4.94 -27.34
CA ALA A 9 -15.18 6.03 -26.67
C ALA A 9 -16.48 5.57 -25.99
N GLN A 10 -17.28 4.74 -26.66
CA GLN A 10 -18.50 4.17 -26.10
C GLN A 10 -18.18 3.28 -24.89
N ALA A 11 -17.17 2.42 -25.00
CA ALA A 11 -16.73 1.58 -23.89
C ALA A 11 -16.33 2.43 -22.67
N ALA A 12 -15.58 3.52 -22.88
CA ALA A 12 -15.18 4.43 -21.79
C ALA A 12 -16.33 5.22 -21.16
N VAL A 13 -17.42 5.48 -21.90
CA VAL A 13 -18.60 6.20 -21.37
C VAL A 13 -19.51 5.27 -20.59
N LEU A 14 -19.65 4.01 -21.04
CA LEU A 14 -20.62 3.06 -20.50
C LEU A 14 -20.09 2.22 -19.33
N HIS A 15 -18.79 2.21 -19.11
CA HIS A 15 -18.16 1.45 -18.03
C HIS A 15 -17.28 2.35 -17.17
N SER A 16 -17.23 2.05 -15.87
CA SER A 16 -16.31 2.71 -14.98
C SER A 16 -14.87 2.16 -15.18
N PRO A 17 -13.82 2.92 -14.79
CA PRO A 17 -12.44 2.42 -14.85
C PRO A 17 -12.19 1.15 -14.01
N ALA A 18 -13.03 0.87 -13.01
CA ALA A 18 -12.97 -0.35 -12.21
C ALA A 18 -13.54 -1.57 -12.92
N GLU A 19 -14.58 -1.37 -13.75
CA GLU A 19 -15.19 -2.45 -14.52
C GLU A 19 -14.43 -2.75 -15.80
N LEU A 20 -13.89 -1.70 -16.44
CA LEU A 20 -13.20 -1.79 -17.71
C LEU A 20 -11.90 -0.98 -17.73
N GLN A 21 -10.78 -1.66 -17.87
CA GLN A 21 -9.51 -1.01 -18.17
C GLN A 21 -9.21 -1.09 -19.66
N MET A 22 -8.42 -0.14 -20.14
CA MET A 22 -8.06 -0.06 -21.55
C MET A 22 -6.54 -0.10 -21.73
N VAL A 23 -6.09 -0.77 -22.80
CA VAL A 23 -4.70 -0.77 -23.26
C VAL A 23 -4.69 -0.41 -24.75
N LEU A 24 -3.82 0.51 -25.13
CA LEU A 24 -3.66 0.94 -26.51
C LEU A 24 -2.27 0.56 -27.00
N LEU A 25 -2.19 -0.22 -28.08
CA LEU A 25 -0.96 -0.56 -28.78
C LEU A 25 -1.04 -0.09 -30.22
N VAL A 26 -0.10 0.74 -30.64
CA VAL A 26 -0.04 1.31 -31.99
C VAL A 26 1.28 0.89 -32.63
N GLU A 27 1.20 0.20 -33.77
CA GLU A 27 2.40 -0.21 -34.53
C GLU A 27 3.11 1.05 -35.06
N PRO A 28 4.41 1.23 -34.78
CA PRO A 28 5.15 2.38 -35.26
C PRO A 28 5.34 2.34 -36.78
N VAL A 29 4.83 3.36 -37.48
CA VAL A 29 5.03 3.52 -38.94
C VAL A 29 6.00 4.66 -39.15
N ARG A 30 7.04 4.45 -39.99
CA ARG A 30 8.03 5.48 -40.32
C ARG A 30 7.35 6.72 -40.91
N GLY A 31 7.57 7.89 -40.32
CA GLY A 31 7.06 9.16 -40.79
C GLY A 31 5.65 9.53 -40.32
N GLU A 32 4.96 8.67 -39.61
CA GLU A 32 3.67 8.98 -38.98
C GLU A 32 3.85 9.22 -37.46
N ASN A 33 3.03 10.12 -36.92
CA ASN A 33 2.94 10.26 -35.45
C ASN A 33 1.99 9.17 -34.92
N PRO A 34 2.47 8.12 -34.25
CA PRO A 34 1.64 7.02 -33.81
C PRO A 34 0.59 7.47 -32.80
N ALA A 35 0.84 8.55 -32.05
CA ALA A 35 -0.09 9.10 -31.08
C ALA A 35 -1.16 10.02 -31.68
N GLY A 36 -0.99 10.50 -32.93
CA GLY A 36 -1.84 11.59 -33.46
C GLY A 36 -3.33 11.28 -33.43
N ARG A 37 -3.71 10.09 -33.92
CA ARG A 37 -5.10 9.64 -34.01
C ARG A 37 -5.70 9.28 -32.65
N TRP A 38 -4.89 8.79 -31.74
CA TRP A 38 -5.27 8.34 -30.40
C TRP A 38 -4.92 9.36 -29.30
N ALA A 39 -4.52 10.59 -29.66
CA ALA A 39 -4.08 11.60 -28.71
C ALA A 39 -5.13 11.96 -27.63
N TRP A 40 -6.41 11.81 -27.95
CA TRP A 40 -7.51 12.03 -27.03
C TRP A 40 -7.57 11.01 -25.87
N THR A 41 -7.08 9.80 -26.08
CA THR A 41 -7.12 8.70 -25.08
C THR A 41 -6.28 9.00 -23.85
N ARG A 42 -5.28 9.89 -23.95
CA ARG A 42 -4.45 10.33 -22.82
C ARG A 42 -5.23 10.90 -21.63
N TRP A 43 -6.44 11.37 -21.88
CA TRP A 43 -7.32 11.92 -20.86
C TRP A 43 -8.20 10.88 -20.20
N LEU A 44 -8.36 9.69 -20.78
CA LEU A 44 -9.22 8.63 -20.25
C LEU A 44 -8.65 8.05 -18.95
N PRO A 45 -9.45 8.00 -17.88
CA PRO A 45 -9.06 7.35 -16.64
C PRO A 45 -8.84 5.84 -16.82
N HIS A 46 -9.48 5.19 -17.80
CA HIS A 46 -9.38 3.77 -18.14
C HIS A 46 -7.98 3.32 -18.61
N LEU A 47 -7.14 4.25 -19.05
CA LEU A 47 -5.76 3.99 -19.48
C LEU A 47 -4.73 4.24 -18.36
N ARG A 48 -5.15 4.70 -17.19
CA ARG A 48 -4.26 4.90 -16.05
C ARG A 48 -3.93 3.57 -15.39
N ASN A 49 -2.70 3.43 -14.92
CA ASN A 49 -2.32 2.27 -14.13
C ASN A 49 -2.87 2.45 -12.72
N LEU A 50 -3.75 1.56 -12.27
CA LEU A 50 -4.31 1.58 -10.91
C LEU A 50 -3.36 0.89 -9.91
N GLU A 51 -2.43 0.05 -10.38
CA GLU A 51 -1.46 -0.64 -9.54
C GLU A 51 -0.09 0.06 -9.62
N GLY A 52 0.29 0.76 -8.56
CA GLY A 52 1.66 1.18 -8.30
C GLY A 52 2.02 2.62 -8.67
N MET A 53 3.02 3.13 -7.98
CA MET A 53 3.59 4.45 -8.11
C MET A 53 4.16 4.70 -9.51
N GLY A 54 3.41 5.35 -10.36
CA GLY A 54 3.88 5.86 -11.63
C GLY A 54 2.74 6.23 -12.56
N ALA A 55 2.65 7.50 -12.93
CA ALA A 55 1.71 8.06 -13.90
C ALA A 55 1.98 7.54 -15.34
N ARG A 56 2.04 6.22 -15.54
CA ARG A 56 2.28 5.62 -16.85
C ARG A 56 0.96 5.15 -17.44
N ALA A 57 0.51 5.83 -18.48
CA ALA A 57 -0.63 5.37 -19.26
C ALA A 57 -0.35 3.98 -19.84
N ARG A 58 -1.38 3.12 -19.93
CA ARG A 58 -1.30 1.79 -20.55
C ARG A 58 -1.29 1.90 -22.08
N VAL A 59 -0.27 2.58 -22.60
CA VAL A 59 -0.09 2.87 -24.02
C VAL A 59 1.27 2.35 -24.46
N GLY A 60 1.32 1.69 -25.61
CA GLY A 60 2.54 1.27 -26.32
C GLY A 60 2.59 1.92 -27.69
N LEU A 61 3.59 2.76 -27.93
CA LEU A 61 3.78 3.53 -29.17
C LEU A 61 5.15 3.28 -29.83
N ASP A 62 6.01 2.54 -29.14
CA ASP A 62 7.33 2.14 -29.60
C ASP A 62 7.62 0.69 -29.22
N ASP A 63 8.66 0.10 -29.77
CA ASP A 63 8.96 -1.31 -29.59
C ASP A 63 9.11 -1.74 -28.14
N GLU A 64 9.71 -0.89 -27.29
CA GLU A 64 9.95 -1.18 -25.88
C GLU A 64 8.63 -1.13 -25.09
N THR A 65 7.85 -0.07 -25.28
CA THR A 65 6.57 0.10 -24.55
C THR A 65 5.53 -0.91 -25.01
N ILE A 66 5.48 -1.28 -26.30
CA ILE A 66 4.62 -2.34 -26.83
C ILE A 66 4.99 -3.68 -26.20
N ALA A 67 6.28 -4.07 -26.22
CA ALA A 67 6.72 -5.33 -25.63
C ALA A 67 6.39 -5.43 -24.15
N ARG A 68 6.60 -4.35 -23.40
CA ARG A 68 6.25 -4.26 -21.98
C ARG A 68 4.76 -4.49 -21.74
N ARG A 69 3.89 -3.81 -22.50
CA ARG A 69 2.42 -3.95 -22.34
C ARG A 69 1.94 -5.35 -22.72
N ILE A 70 2.51 -5.97 -23.77
CA ILE A 70 2.19 -7.35 -24.15
C ILE A 70 2.57 -8.32 -23.04
N ASN A 71 3.73 -8.15 -22.41
CA ASN A 71 4.17 -9.00 -21.31
C ASN A 71 3.23 -8.86 -20.08
N GLU A 72 2.87 -7.63 -19.71
CA GLU A 72 1.93 -7.36 -18.59
C GLU A 72 0.56 -8.04 -18.83
N ILE A 73 0.01 -7.91 -20.05
CA ILE A 73 -1.26 -8.55 -20.39
C ILE A 73 -1.10 -10.08 -20.41
N SER A 74 0.00 -10.60 -20.93
CA SER A 74 0.25 -12.04 -20.99
C SER A 74 0.32 -12.65 -19.59
N GLU A 75 1.06 -12.03 -18.67
CA GLU A 75 1.15 -12.46 -17.27
C GLU A 75 -0.20 -12.41 -16.57
N LEU A 76 -1.00 -11.37 -16.84
CA LEU A 76 -2.34 -11.25 -16.30
C LEU A 76 -3.26 -12.36 -16.80
N VAL A 77 -3.24 -12.67 -18.10
CA VAL A 77 -4.01 -13.77 -18.69
C VAL A 77 -3.64 -15.10 -18.03
N GLU A 78 -2.35 -15.41 -17.90
CA GLU A 78 -1.89 -16.64 -17.24
C GLU A 78 -2.37 -16.70 -15.77
N ARG A 79 -2.18 -15.62 -15.00
CA ARG A 79 -2.63 -15.56 -13.60
C ARG A 79 -4.14 -15.78 -13.44
N ARG A 80 -4.96 -15.21 -14.33
CA ARG A 80 -6.42 -15.35 -14.29
C ARG A 80 -6.86 -16.77 -14.62
N LEU A 81 -6.27 -17.39 -15.66
CA LEU A 81 -6.58 -18.77 -16.05
C LEU A 81 -6.11 -19.80 -15.02
N ASP A 82 -5.01 -19.54 -14.32
CA ASP A 82 -4.53 -20.40 -13.22
C ASP A 82 -5.42 -20.31 -11.97
N LYS A 83 -6.00 -19.14 -11.68
CA LYS A 83 -7.00 -18.98 -10.59
C LYS A 83 -8.27 -19.78 -10.87
N ASP A 84 -8.79 -19.72 -12.10
CA ASP A 84 -10.00 -20.47 -12.49
C ASP A 84 -9.82 -21.99 -12.37
N ARG A 85 -8.61 -22.49 -12.57
CA ARG A 85 -8.28 -23.92 -12.38
C ARG A 85 -8.29 -24.35 -10.89
N ARG A 86 -8.10 -23.43 -9.95
CA ARG A 86 -8.03 -23.73 -8.51
C ARG A 86 -9.39 -23.70 -7.78
N GLY A 87 -10.49 -23.38 -8.48
CA GLY A 87 -11.85 -23.38 -7.98
C GLY A 87 -12.52 -22.00 -8.01
N PRO A 88 -13.86 -21.94 -7.89
CA PRO A 88 -14.61 -20.69 -7.99
C PRO A 88 -14.21 -19.76 -6.84
N SER A 89 -13.65 -18.62 -7.20
CA SER A 89 -13.35 -17.52 -6.28
C SER A 89 -14.66 -16.77 -5.95
N THR A 90 -14.90 -16.53 -4.67
CA THR A 90 -16.00 -15.70 -4.16
C THR A 90 -15.79 -14.20 -4.38
N THR A 91 -14.86 -13.81 -5.23
CA THR A 91 -14.57 -12.42 -5.58
C THR A 91 -15.57 -11.91 -6.62
N GLY A 92 -16.04 -10.68 -6.45
CA GLY A 92 -17.01 -10.00 -7.30
C GLY A 92 -16.71 -9.98 -8.82
N PRO A 93 -17.48 -9.26 -9.65
CA PRO A 93 -17.33 -9.31 -11.10
C PRO A 93 -15.91 -8.97 -11.52
N GLN A 94 -15.31 -9.86 -12.32
CA GLN A 94 -13.93 -9.73 -12.77
C GLN A 94 -13.79 -8.51 -13.71
N GLU A 95 -12.89 -7.60 -13.39
CA GLU A 95 -12.52 -6.46 -14.23
C GLU A 95 -12.21 -6.90 -15.67
N GLN A 96 -12.84 -6.25 -16.64
CA GLN A 96 -12.62 -6.50 -18.06
C GLN A 96 -11.47 -5.62 -18.59
N ILE A 97 -10.74 -6.12 -19.57
CA ILE A 97 -9.69 -5.34 -20.23
C ILE A 97 -9.99 -5.26 -21.72
N LEU A 98 -10.04 -4.04 -22.25
CA LEU A 98 -10.13 -3.77 -23.67
C LEU A 98 -8.77 -3.39 -24.23
N VAL A 99 -8.24 -4.22 -25.12
CA VAL A 99 -6.96 -3.97 -25.82
C VAL A 99 -7.26 -3.50 -27.23
N VAL A 100 -6.82 -2.31 -27.58
CA VAL A 100 -6.92 -1.76 -28.94
C VAL A 100 -5.57 -1.93 -29.63
N LEU A 101 -5.56 -2.67 -30.75
CA LEU A 101 -4.39 -2.96 -31.58
C LEU A 101 -4.52 -2.20 -32.91
N ASP A 102 -3.81 -1.10 -33.07
CA ASP A 102 -3.74 -0.34 -34.33
C ASP A 102 -2.49 -0.75 -35.12
N GLY A 103 -2.67 -1.36 -36.29
CA GLY A 103 -1.66 -2.09 -37.04
C GLY A 103 -1.55 -3.55 -36.59
N ALA A 104 -2.70 -4.23 -36.50
CA ALA A 104 -2.82 -5.56 -35.91
C ALA A 104 -1.92 -6.62 -36.57
N ARG A 105 -1.68 -6.52 -37.89
CA ARG A 105 -0.77 -7.44 -38.63
C ARG A 105 0.65 -7.39 -38.09
N GLY A 106 1.21 -6.19 -37.92
CA GLY A 106 2.57 -6.02 -37.41
C GLY A 106 2.66 -6.39 -35.93
N LEU A 107 1.69 -5.94 -35.13
CA LEU A 107 1.64 -6.26 -33.71
C LEU A 107 1.52 -7.76 -33.42
N ARG A 108 0.79 -8.53 -34.25
CA ARG A 108 0.63 -9.97 -34.09
C ARG A 108 1.97 -10.72 -34.13
N LEU A 109 2.98 -10.17 -34.78
CA LEU A 109 4.32 -10.76 -34.83
C LEU A 109 5.12 -10.57 -33.52
N ARG A 110 4.64 -9.73 -32.59
CA ARG A 110 5.32 -9.49 -31.33
C ARG A 110 5.18 -10.71 -30.39
N PRO A 111 6.25 -11.07 -29.67
CA PRO A 111 6.21 -12.20 -28.74
C PRO A 111 5.08 -12.07 -27.72
N GLY A 112 4.35 -13.14 -27.45
CA GLY A 112 3.26 -13.20 -26.48
C GLY A 112 1.88 -12.79 -27.00
N LEU A 113 1.76 -11.93 -28.04
CA LEU A 113 0.47 -11.42 -28.47
C LEU A 113 -0.47 -12.48 -29.04
N ILE A 114 0.04 -13.51 -29.72
CA ILE A 114 -0.77 -14.63 -30.21
C ILE A 114 -1.43 -15.38 -29.05
N SER A 115 -0.73 -15.56 -27.93
CA SER A 115 -1.30 -16.18 -26.72
C SER A 115 -2.43 -15.32 -26.16
N VAL A 116 -2.25 -14.00 -26.12
CA VAL A 116 -3.28 -13.05 -25.67
C VAL A 116 -4.50 -13.09 -26.59
N LEU A 117 -4.31 -13.10 -27.92
CA LEU A 117 -5.41 -13.20 -28.88
C LEU A 117 -6.26 -14.48 -28.69
N ARG A 118 -5.61 -15.61 -28.44
CA ARG A 118 -6.28 -16.92 -28.31
C ARG A 118 -6.90 -17.15 -26.93
N ARG A 119 -6.19 -16.80 -25.88
CA ARG A 119 -6.56 -17.15 -24.49
C ARG A 119 -7.15 -15.97 -23.71
N GLY A 120 -6.86 -14.73 -24.14
CA GLY A 120 -7.35 -13.51 -23.49
C GLY A 120 -8.86 -13.46 -23.30
N PRO A 121 -9.69 -13.83 -24.31
CA PRO A 121 -11.15 -13.81 -24.15
C PRO A 121 -11.68 -14.64 -22.97
N GLN A 122 -11.01 -15.75 -22.63
CA GLN A 122 -11.34 -16.59 -21.48
C GLN A 122 -10.96 -15.94 -20.15
N ALA A 123 -9.95 -15.06 -20.17
CA ALA A 123 -9.45 -14.33 -19.02
C ALA A 123 -10.07 -12.91 -18.87
N GLY A 124 -11.16 -12.58 -19.60
CA GLY A 124 -11.79 -11.26 -19.56
C GLY A 124 -11.03 -10.18 -20.33
N VAL A 125 -10.13 -10.55 -21.27
CA VAL A 125 -9.43 -9.61 -22.13
C VAL A 125 -10.09 -9.60 -23.50
N ARG A 126 -10.64 -8.46 -23.91
CA ARG A 126 -11.30 -8.23 -25.21
C ARG A 126 -10.35 -7.44 -26.11
N LEU A 127 -10.32 -7.77 -27.41
CA LEU A 127 -9.40 -7.12 -28.33
C LEU A 127 -10.18 -6.49 -29.50
N VAL A 128 -9.78 -5.27 -29.86
CA VAL A 128 -10.21 -4.57 -31.07
C VAL A 128 -9.01 -4.42 -31.97
N CYS A 129 -9.01 -5.15 -33.07
CA CYS A 129 -7.92 -5.19 -34.05
C CYS A 129 -8.24 -4.28 -35.22
N ILE A 130 -7.32 -3.41 -35.59
CA ILE A 130 -7.47 -2.45 -36.69
C ILE A 130 -6.36 -2.69 -37.70
N ASP A 131 -6.75 -2.81 -38.97
CA ASP A 131 -5.80 -2.85 -40.08
C ASP A 131 -6.43 -2.29 -41.38
N ARG A 132 -5.64 -2.27 -42.47
CA ARG A 132 -6.03 -1.65 -43.74
C ARG A 132 -7.07 -2.46 -44.51
N ASP A 133 -6.98 -3.77 -44.40
CA ASP A 133 -7.87 -4.71 -45.10
C ASP A 133 -8.18 -5.94 -44.25
N ARG A 134 -9.21 -6.68 -44.64
CA ARG A 134 -9.67 -7.87 -43.92
C ARG A 134 -8.59 -8.97 -43.82
N THR A 135 -7.72 -9.11 -44.84
CA THR A 135 -6.70 -10.14 -44.86
C THR A 135 -5.52 -9.87 -43.95
N ALA A 136 -5.40 -8.61 -43.48
CA ALA A 136 -4.39 -8.18 -42.51
C ALA A 136 -4.83 -8.39 -41.07
N LEU A 137 -6.13 -8.65 -40.81
CA LEU A 137 -6.63 -8.91 -39.48
C LEU A 137 -6.22 -10.29 -38.95
N PRO A 138 -5.98 -10.46 -37.66
CA PRO A 138 -5.75 -11.74 -37.03
C PRO A 138 -6.91 -12.73 -37.29
N GLU A 139 -6.59 -13.99 -37.56
CA GLU A 139 -7.58 -15.07 -37.75
C GLU A 139 -8.43 -15.35 -36.50
N GLU A 140 -7.96 -14.91 -35.34
CA GLU A 140 -8.64 -15.00 -34.04
C GLU A 140 -9.84 -14.04 -33.94
N CYS A 141 -10.00 -13.08 -34.87
CA CYS A 141 -11.13 -12.15 -34.90
C CYS A 141 -12.42 -12.90 -35.21
N ARG A 142 -13.40 -12.84 -34.31
CA ARG A 142 -14.71 -13.48 -34.47
C ARG A 142 -15.76 -12.59 -35.12
N ALA A 143 -15.56 -11.28 -35.12
CA ALA A 143 -16.38 -10.30 -35.80
C ALA A 143 -15.49 -9.33 -36.55
N VAL A 144 -15.88 -8.97 -37.76
CA VAL A 144 -15.16 -8.03 -38.63
C VAL A 144 -16.14 -7.00 -39.14
N VAL A 145 -15.78 -5.70 -38.99
CA VAL A 145 -16.47 -4.58 -39.61
C VAL A 145 -15.59 -4.08 -40.75
N ALA A 146 -16.05 -4.23 -41.96
CA ALA A 146 -15.38 -3.69 -43.16
C ALA A 146 -16.14 -2.43 -43.60
N ALA A 147 -15.44 -1.28 -43.59
CA ALA A 147 -16.01 0.01 -43.98
C ALA A 147 -15.39 0.49 -45.31
N GLU A 148 -16.20 0.68 -46.32
CA GLU A 148 -15.80 1.19 -47.65
C GLU A 148 -16.76 2.32 -48.08
N ALA A 149 -16.21 3.47 -48.47
CA ALA A 149 -16.90 4.55 -49.18
C ALA A 149 -18.34 4.89 -48.67
N GLY A 150 -18.58 4.94 -47.37
CA GLY A 150 -19.85 5.34 -46.76
C GLY A 150 -20.83 4.20 -46.47
N ALA A 151 -20.45 2.96 -46.75
CA ALA A 151 -21.17 1.77 -46.33
C ALA A 151 -20.25 0.86 -45.53
N ALA A 152 -20.82 0.06 -44.66
CA ALA A 152 -20.07 -0.98 -43.93
C ALA A 152 -20.75 -2.33 -44.05
N SER A 153 -19.98 -3.42 -43.98
CA SER A 153 -20.51 -4.75 -43.73
C SER A 153 -20.01 -5.24 -42.35
N VAL A 154 -20.83 -6.06 -41.72
CA VAL A 154 -20.50 -6.74 -40.48
C VAL A 154 -20.61 -8.21 -40.68
N SER A 155 -19.50 -8.92 -40.55
CA SER A 155 -19.45 -10.37 -40.57
C SER A 155 -19.07 -10.88 -39.18
N GLN A 156 -19.74 -11.95 -38.74
CA GLN A 156 -19.45 -12.62 -37.47
C GLN A 156 -19.41 -14.13 -37.72
N THR A 157 -18.59 -14.83 -36.95
CA THR A 157 -18.53 -16.30 -37.03
C THR A 157 -19.91 -16.88 -36.72
N ASP A 158 -20.37 -17.81 -37.56
CA ASP A 158 -21.65 -18.50 -37.43
C ASP A 158 -22.92 -17.64 -37.62
N VAL A 159 -22.79 -16.44 -38.20
CA VAL A 159 -23.90 -15.53 -38.50
C VAL A 159 -23.74 -15.02 -39.93
N ASP A 160 -24.86 -14.88 -40.65
CA ASP A 160 -24.86 -14.29 -41.98
C ASP A 160 -24.30 -12.88 -42.00
N GLU A 161 -23.53 -12.55 -43.03
CA GLU A 161 -22.95 -11.21 -43.17
C GLU A 161 -24.07 -10.17 -43.42
N VAL A 162 -24.03 -9.10 -42.60
CA VAL A 162 -24.94 -7.98 -42.78
C VAL A 162 -24.26 -6.93 -43.62
N GLU A 163 -24.77 -6.74 -44.86
CA GLU A 163 -24.28 -5.72 -45.76
C GLU A 163 -25.02 -4.40 -45.60
N ARG A 164 -24.38 -3.31 -46.06
CA ARG A 164 -24.95 -1.94 -46.10
C ARG A 164 -25.36 -1.40 -44.74
N VAL A 165 -24.53 -1.63 -43.74
CA VAL A 165 -24.71 -1.03 -42.42
C VAL A 165 -24.36 0.46 -42.48
N THR A 166 -25.23 1.33 -41.99
CA THR A 166 -24.88 2.72 -41.75
C THR A 166 -24.22 2.86 -40.42
N LEU A 167 -23.01 3.42 -40.43
CA LEU A 167 -22.23 3.63 -39.19
C LEU A 167 -22.57 4.99 -38.58
N ASP A 168 -22.90 5.01 -37.32
CA ASP A 168 -23.14 6.21 -36.52
C ASP A 168 -21.82 6.68 -35.92
N LEU A 169 -21.04 7.41 -36.73
CA LEU A 169 -19.68 7.83 -36.38
C LEU A 169 -19.68 9.13 -35.57
N LEU A 170 -18.64 9.29 -34.72
CA LEU A 170 -18.52 10.45 -33.86
C LEU A 170 -17.93 11.66 -34.60
N PRO A 171 -18.44 12.87 -34.35
CA PRO A 171 -17.85 14.10 -34.88
C PRO A 171 -16.42 14.32 -34.40
N SER A 172 -15.60 14.94 -35.24
CA SER A 172 -14.26 15.38 -34.91
C SER A 172 -14.24 16.16 -33.57
N GLY A 173 -13.30 15.84 -32.67
CA GLY A 173 -13.15 16.48 -31.36
C GLY A 173 -14.15 16.06 -30.27
N TRP A 174 -15.19 15.27 -30.59
CA TRP A 174 -16.13 14.78 -29.59
C TRP A 174 -15.44 13.87 -28.56
N CYS A 175 -14.63 12.93 -29.04
CA CYS A 175 -13.88 12.00 -28.16
C CYS A 175 -12.96 12.74 -27.18
N GLU A 176 -12.31 13.82 -27.64
CA GLU A 176 -11.44 14.60 -26.75
C GLU A 176 -12.25 15.35 -25.68
N ARG A 177 -13.39 15.94 -26.04
CA ARG A 177 -14.25 16.61 -25.06
C ARG A 177 -14.76 15.64 -24.00
N VAL A 178 -15.22 14.45 -24.41
CA VAL A 178 -15.69 13.41 -23.50
C VAL A 178 -14.56 12.89 -22.61
N ALA A 179 -13.40 12.57 -23.20
CA ALA A 179 -12.25 12.08 -22.43
C ALA A 179 -11.76 13.10 -21.40
N ARG A 180 -11.77 14.40 -21.74
CA ARG A 180 -11.46 15.48 -20.79
C ARG A 180 -12.53 15.62 -19.69
N ALA A 181 -13.79 15.41 -19.99
CA ALA A 181 -14.87 15.41 -18.99
C ALA A 181 -14.78 14.19 -18.05
N LEU A 182 -14.32 13.04 -18.56
CA LEU A 182 -14.09 11.83 -17.76
C LEU A 182 -12.80 11.90 -16.95
N ALA A 183 -11.82 12.71 -17.36
CA ALA A 183 -10.50 12.77 -16.73
C ALA A 183 -10.50 12.99 -15.20
N PRO A 184 -11.36 13.85 -14.63
CA PRO A 184 -11.42 14.07 -13.18
C PRO A 184 -12.26 13.01 -12.44
N ILE A 185 -12.93 12.10 -13.16
CA ILE A 185 -13.77 11.08 -12.52
C ILE A 185 -12.89 10.00 -11.93
N HIS A 186 -13.07 9.75 -10.63
CA HIS A 186 -12.51 8.64 -9.91
C HIS A 186 -13.63 7.69 -9.50
N ASP A 187 -13.41 6.40 -9.68
CA ASP A 187 -14.38 5.39 -9.26
C ASP A 187 -14.23 5.14 -7.76
N VAL A 188 -15.23 5.53 -6.98
CA VAL A 188 -15.25 5.35 -5.53
C VAL A 188 -15.52 3.88 -5.16
N SER A 189 -16.19 3.12 -6.02
CA SER A 189 -16.46 1.68 -5.81
C SER A 189 -15.28 0.78 -6.17
N ALA A 190 -14.38 1.26 -7.04
CA ALA A 190 -13.08 0.62 -7.30
C ALA A 190 -12.08 0.78 -6.15
N SER A 191 -12.47 1.52 -5.14
CA SER A 191 -11.71 1.78 -3.91
C SER A 191 -11.60 0.57 -2.98
N GLY A 192 -11.68 -0.62 -3.49
CA GLY A 192 -11.09 -1.77 -2.84
C GLY A 192 -9.60 -1.75 -3.12
N ALA A 193 -8.86 -0.92 -2.45
CA ALA A 193 -7.47 -0.94 -2.02
C ALA A 193 -6.59 0.29 -2.35
N ASP A 194 -6.77 1.06 -3.46
CA ASP A 194 -5.67 1.98 -3.85
C ASP A 194 -6.01 3.46 -4.10
N SER A 195 -7.27 3.88 -4.13
CA SER A 195 -7.60 5.26 -4.52
C SER A 195 -8.09 6.18 -3.39
N THR A 196 -8.30 5.66 -2.20
CA THR A 196 -8.73 6.43 -1.02
C THR A 196 -7.62 6.69 -0.01
N ILE A 197 -6.44 6.09 -0.20
CA ILE A 197 -5.32 6.38 0.68
C ILE A 197 -4.83 7.80 0.39
N PRO A 198 -4.90 8.71 1.34
CA PRO A 198 -4.41 10.07 1.14
C PRO A 198 -2.89 10.05 0.90
N THR A 199 -2.39 10.94 0.05
CA THR A 199 -0.94 11.08 -0.20
C THR A 199 -0.15 11.53 1.02
N ALA A 200 -0.83 12.10 2.02
CA ALA A 200 -0.30 12.46 3.32
C ALA A 200 -1.44 12.43 4.35
N SER A 201 -1.18 11.87 5.50
CA SER A 201 -2.10 11.85 6.64
C SER A 201 -1.41 12.53 7.83
N ARG A 202 -2.09 13.47 8.44
CA ARG A 202 -1.58 14.16 9.64
C ARG A 202 -2.19 13.53 10.88
N LEU A 203 -1.38 13.29 11.90
CA LEU A 203 -1.85 12.69 13.15
C LEU A 203 -3.06 13.42 13.74
N LEU A 204 -3.08 14.75 13.69
CA LEU A 204 -4.19 15.56 14.24
C LEU A 204 -5.49 15.39 13.44
N ASP A 205 -5.42 15.03 12.15
CA ASP A 205 -6.60 14.82 11.32
C ASP A 205 -7.24 13.45 11.61
N VAL A 206 -6.44 12.45 11.99
CA VAL A 206 -6.88 11.08 12.27
C VAL A 206 -7.15 10.80 13.76
N LEU A 207 -6.59 11.59 14.66
CA LEU A 207 -6.96 11.50 16.08
C LEU A 207 -8.38 12.02 16.28
N PRO A 208 -9.18 11.40 17.14
CA PRO A 208 -10.51 11.90 17.50
C PRO A 208 -10.43 13.15 18.40
N MET A 209 -9.62 14.12 17.99
CA MET A 209 -9.27 15.32 18.73
C MET A 209 -9.05 16.48 17.74
N PRO A 210 -10.12 17.17 17.32
CA PRO A 210 -10.02 18.23 16.33
C PRO A 210 -9.23 19.47 16.79
N ASP A 211 -9.14 19.68 18.11
CA ASP A 211 -8.35 20.75 18.71
C ASP A 211 -7.45 20.15 19.81
N PRO A 212 -6.11 20.13 19.63
CA PRO A 212 -5.17 19.52 20.57
C PRO A 212 -4.92 20.44 21.77
N SER A 213 -5.92 20.70 22.59
CA SER A 213 -5.80 21.42 23.82
C SER A 213 -5.52 20.50 25.02
N ALA A 214 -5.04 21.06 26.13
CA ALA A 214 -4.82 20.30 27.35
C ALA A 214 -6.13 19.67 27.86
N GLU A 215 -7.24 20.40 27.76
CA GLU A 215 -8.56 19.94 28.14
C GLU A 215 -9.02 18.76 27.27
N ALA A 216 -8.74 18.81 25.98
CA ALA A 216 -9.09 17.74 25.07
C ALA A 216 -8.28 16.45 25.37
N VAL A 217 -7.00 16.59 25.74
CA VAL A 217 -6.16 15.46 26.16
C VAL A 217 -6.68 14.85 27.46
N LEU A 218 -6.97 15.70 28.48
CA LEU A 218 -7.54 15.22 29.74
C LEU A 218 -8.87 14.50 29.53
N ALA A 219 -9.76 15.03 28.70
CA ALA A 219 -11.02 14.38 28.35
C ALA A 219 -10.82 13.07 27.59
N ALA A 220 -9.75 12.96 26.79
CA ALA A 220 -9.38 11.68 26.14
C ALA A 220 -8.93 10.64 27.18
N TRP A 221 -8.14 11.03 28.17
CA TRP A 221 -7.70 10.15 29.25
C TRP A 221 -8.85 9.70 30.16
N GLU A 222 -9.85 10.56 30.39
CA GLU A 222 -11.07 10.17 31.12
C GLU A 222 -11.89 9.11 30.39
N ARG A 223 -11.94 9.17 29.05
CA ARG A 223 -12.65 8.18 28.23
C ARG A 223 -11.89 6.88 28.08
N CYS A 224 -10.57 6.93 27.92
CA CYS A 224 -9.71 5.79 27.73
C CYS A 224 -8.33 6.11 28.33
N SER A 225 -8.09 5.65 29.53
CA SER A 225 -6.83 5.91 30.25
C SER A 225 -5.76 4.87 29.99
N ARG A 226 -6.09 3.77 29.27
CA ARG A 226 -5.18 2.65 29.04
C ARG A 226 -5.49 1.95 27.73
N THR A 227 -4.61 2.08 26.75
CA THR A 227 -4.70 1.39 25.46
C THR A 227 -3.33 0.98 24.95
N THR A 228 -3.27 -0.11 24.17
CA THR A 228 -2.07 -0.51 23.42
C THR A 228 -2.17 -0.18 21.94
N LYS A 229 -3.31 0.43 21.54
CA LYS A 229 -3.57 0.81 20.15
C LYS A 229 -3.12 2.23 19.87
N ALA A 230 -2.36 2.40 18.82
CA ALA A 230 -1.94 3.68 18.27
C ALA A 230 -2.49 3.83 16.85
N VAL A 231 -3.06 4.97 16.51
CA VAL A 231 -3.31 5.32 15.12
C VAL A 231 -1.99 5.84 14.52
N ILE A 232 -1.56 5.29 13.40
CA ILE A 232 -0.29 5.65 12.77
C ILE A 232 -0.45 6.15 11.33
N GLY A 233 -1.67 6.14 10.80
CA GLY A 233 -1.97 6.59 9.45
C GLY A 233 -3.39 6.25 9.04
N GLU A 234 -3.59 6.20 7.74
CA GLU A 234 -4.86 5.81 7.11
C GLU A 234 -4.60 4.79 6.02
N ASP A 235 -5.53 3.88 5.85
CA ASP A 235 -5.59 2.92 4.75
C ASP A 235 -6.89 3.10 3.95
N ALA A 236 -7.21 2.17 3.06
CA ALA A 236 -8.42 2.22 2.25
C ALA A 236 -9.71 2.08 3.06
N GLU A 237 -9.64 1.52 4.26
CA GLU A 237 -10.77 1.27 5.16
C GLU A 237 -10.94 2.36 6.22
N GLY A 238 -9.99 3.31 6.30
CA GLY A 238 -9.98 4.44 7.23
C GLY A 238 -8.71 4.52 8.07
N HIS A 239 -8.86 4.77 9.38
CA HIS A 239 -7.70 4.93 10.26
C HIS A 239 -6.96 3.61 10.48
N PHE A 240 -5.67 3.58 10.17
CA PHE A 240 -4.82 2.42 10.37
C PHE A 240 -4.26 2.40 11.79
N TRP A 241 -4.62 1.35 12.53
CA TRP A 241 -4.24 1.15 13.92
C TRP A 241 -3.18 0.09 14.08
N LEU A 242 -2.22 0.37 14.92
CA LEU A 242 -1.22 -0.58 15.38
C LEU A 242 -1.46 -0.91 16.85
N ASP A 243 -1.63 -2.19 17.18
CA ASP A 243 -1.73 -2.65 18.56
C ASP A 243 -0.39 -3.26 19.00
N VAL A 244 0.40 -2.51 19.76
CA VAL A 244 1.75 -2.95 20.19
C VAL A 244 1.72 -4.21 21.07
N ARG A 245 0.57 -4.62 21.58
CA ARG A 245 0.40 -5.88 22.32
C ARG A 245 -0.02 -7.03 21.40
N ALA A 246 -1.04 -6.80 20.58
CA ALA A 246 -1.65 -7.84 19.75
C ALA A 246 -0.82 -8.16 18.50
N ASP A 247 -0.31 -7.12 17.81
CA ASP A 247 0.46 -7.29 16.58
C ASP A 247 1.90 -7.74 16.87
N GLY A 248 2.35 -7.61 18.10
CA GLY A 248 3.63 -8.11 18.59
C GLY A 248 4.15 -7.32 19.77
N PRO A 249 4.60 -8.00 20.85
CA PRO A 249 5.08 -7.30 22.04
C PRO A 249 6.30 -6.43 21.75
N HIS A 250 7.05 -6.75 20.70
CA HIS A 250 8.24 -6.01 20.28
C HIS A 250 8.21 -5.80 18.78
N ALA A 251 8.69 -4.62 18.34
CA ALA A 251 8.66 -4.18 16.96
C ALA A 251 10.07 -3.93 16.40
N LEU A 252 10.23 -4.21 15.11
CA LEU A 252 11.38 -3.83 14.31
C LEU A 252 10.92 -2.88 13.21
N VAL A 253 11.45 -1.67 13.19
CA VAL A 253 11.16 -0.64 12.18
C VAL A 253 12.40 -0.46 11.30
N ALA A 254 12.27 -0.76 10.01
CA ALA A 254 13.35 -0.61 9.04
C ALA A 254 13.02 0.50 8.04
N GLY A 255 14.01 1.31 7.69
CA GLY A 255 13.81 2.36 6.69
C GLY A 255 15.11 3.11 6.41
N THR A 256 15.33 3.47 5.16
CA THR A 256 16.49 4.29 4.74
C THR A 256 16.39 5.73 5.25
N THR A 257 17.46 6.49 5.13
CA THR A 257 17.45 7.91 5.44
C THR A 257 16.38 8.62 4.59
N GLY A 258 15.52 9.42 5.23
CA GLY A 258 14.43 10.12 4.53
C GLY A 258 13.16 9.29 4.27
N SER A 259 13.08 8.03 4.74
CA SER A 259 11.87 7.19 4.59
C SER A 259 10.72 7.54 5.54
N GLY A 260 10.92 8.47 6.47
CA GLY A 260 9.91 8.83 7.48
C GLY A 260 9.99 8.02 8.78
N LYS A 261 11.04 7.21 8.99
CA LYS A 261 11.19 6.35 10.18
C LYS A 261 11.04 7.12 11.51
N SER A 262 11.73 8.24 11.67
CA SER A 262 11.67 9.06 12.90
C SER A 262 10.29 9.71 13.06
N GLU A 263 9.65 10.13 11.99
CA GLU A 263 8.28 10.65 11.98
C GLU A 263 7.27 9.58 12.43
N LEU A 264 7.42 8.35 11.95
CA LEU A 264 6.60 7.21 12.39
C LEU A 264 6.76 6.95 13.88
N LEU A 265 7.99 6.97 14.41
CA LEU A 265 8.24 6.78 15.84
C LEU A 265 7.63 7.89 16.69
N GLN A 266 7.74 9.16 16.26
CA GLN A 266 7.10 10.30 16.93
C GLN A 266 5.57 10.19 16.89
N THR A 267 5.01 9.80 15.74
CA THR A 267 3.57 9.55 15.57
C THR A 267 3.07 8.46 16.51
N LEU A 268 3.81 7.35 16.62
CA LEU A 268 3.50 6.25 17.54
C LEU A 268 3.49 6.72 19.00
N ILE A 269 4.52 7.46 19.43
CA ILE A 269 4.62 8.02 20.78
C ILE A 269 3.46 8.97 21.05
N ALA A 270 3.22 9.94 20.17
CA ALA A 270 2.17 10.93 20.34
C ALA A 270 0.78 10.29 20.39
N SER A 271 0.49 9.34 19.50
CA SER A 271 -0.77 8.61 19.48
C SER A 271 -1.01 7.84 20.79
N LEU A 272 0.01 7.15 21.30
CA LEU A 272 -0.07 6.43 22.56
C LEU A 272 -0.22 7.39 23.76
N CYS A 273 0.44 8.55 23.77
CA CYS A 273 0.31 9.54 24.82
C CYS A 273 -1.11 10.13 24.92
N VAL A 274 -1.79 10.29 23.78
CA VAL A 274 -3.18 10.77 23.76
C VAL A 274 -4.14 9.74 24.34
N GLY A 275 -3.86 8.46 24.12
CA GLY A 275 -4.71 7.35 24.60
C GLY A 275 -4.36 6.81 26.00
N ASN A 276 -3.34 7.33 26.65
CA ASN A 276 -2.84 6.80 27.93
C ASN A 276 -2.46 7.91 28.90
N THR A 277 -2.72 7.69 30.19
CA THR A 277 -2.11 8.51 31.25
C THR A 277 -0.66 8.09 31.50
N PRO A 278 0.19 8.94 32.12
CA PRO A 278 1.54 8.54 32.53
C PRO A 278 1.55 7.33 33.50
N ASP A 279 0.49 7.11 34.27
CA ASP A 279 0.34 5.94 35.15
C ASP A 279 -0.01 4.64 34.39
N SER A 280 -0.34 4.74 33.12
CA SER A 280 -0.69 3.58 32.27
C SER A 280 0.34 3.27 31.20
N MET A 281 1.11 4.28 30.72
CA MET A 281 2.13 4.13 29.69
C MET A 281 3.31 5.07 29.96
N THR A 282 4.54 4.55 29.87
CA THR A 282 5.76 5.34 29.99
C THR A 282 6.75 4.98 28.88
N PHE A 283 7.65 5.93 28.57
CA PHE A 283 8.65 5.76 27.51
C PHE A 283 10.08 5.95 28.03
N VAL A 284 10.98 5.07 27.55
CA VAL A 284 12.42 5.28 27.56
C VAL A 284 12.84 5.44 26.11
N LEU A 285 13.44 6.57 25.79
CA LEU A 285 13.83 6.96 24.43
C LEU A 285 15.35 6.90 24.31
N VAL A 286 15.85 6.17 23.31
CA VAL A 286 17.29 6.04 23.05
C VAL A 286 17.55 6.56 21.63
N ASP A 287 18.25 7.69 21.53
CA ASP A 287 18.67 8.29 20.27
C ASP A 287 20.20 8.35 20.18
N TYR A 288 20.77 7.44 19.43
CA TYR A 288 22.22 7.31 19.32
C TYR A 288 22.88 8.38 18.43
N LYS A 289 22.11 9.13 17.64
CA LYS A 289 22.60 10.14 16.70
C LYS A 289 22.52 11.58 17.19
N GLY A 290 22.50 11.80 18.49
CA GLY A 290 22.55 13.15 19.06
C GLY A 290 21.22 13.76 19.46
N GLY A 291 20.19 12.97 19.68
CA GLY A 291 18.95 13.39 20.34
C GLY A 291 17.95 14.17 19.48
N ALA A 292 18.19 14.28 18.17
CA ALA A 292 17.33 15.07 17.29
C ALA A 292 15.97 14.41 17.03
N ALA A 293 15.92 13.08 16.95
CA ALA A 293 14.71 12.35 16.64
C ALA A 293 13.62 12.43 17.72
N PHE A 294 14.00 12.52 18.99
CA PHE A 294 13.07 12.51 20.12
C PHE A 294 13.07 13.79 20.97
N LYS A 295 13.67 14.88 20.47
CA LYS A 295 13.85 16.13 21.23
C LYS A 295 12.54 16.65 21.83
N ASP A 296 11.46 16.64 21.08
CA ASP A 296 10.15 17.12 21.54
C ASP A 296 9.44 16.07 22.41
N CYS A 297 9.65 14.77 22.13
CA CYS A 297 9.12 13.68 22.93
C CYS A 297 9.72 13.60 24.34
N ALA A 298 10.93 14.11 24.54
CA ALA A 298 11.59 14.16 25.87
C ALA A 298 10.83 15.02 26.89
N ARG A 299 9.99 15.95 26.42
CA ARG A 299 9.20 16.85 27.26
C ARG A 299 7.84 16.31 27.68
N LEU A 300 7.44 15.17 27.13
CA LEU A 300 6.17 14.54 27.45
C LEU A 300 6.19 14.00 28.88
N PRO A 301 5.08 14.13 29.65
CA PRO A 301 5.00 13.60 31.00
C PRO A 301 5.14 12.08 31.11
N HIS A 302 4.98 11.38 29.99
CA HIS A 302 5.16 9.92 29.86
C HIS A 302 6.63 9.51 29.72
N THR A 303 7.55 10.43 29.37
CA THR A 303 8.96 10.11 29.14
C THR A 303 9.71 10.07 30.46
N VAL A 304 10.06 8.87 30.91
CA VAL A 304 10.77 8.64 32.19
C VAL A 304 12.27 8.56 32.02
N GLY A 305 12.77 8.47 30.80
CA GLY A 305 14.19 8.47 30.51
C GLY A 305 14.49 8.77 29.05
N MET A 306 15.54 9.55 28.80
CA MET A 306 16.08 9.80 27.47
C MET A 306 17.60 9.64 27.50
N VAL A 307 18.12 8.90 26.54
CA VAL A 307 19.55 8.62 26.39
C VAL A 307 19.97 9.08 25.00
N THR A 308 20.84 10.08 24.93
CA THR A 308 21.30 10.69 23.68
C THR A 308 22.78 10.45 23.40
N ASP A 309 23.52 10.00 24.41
CA ASP A 309 24.94 9.70 24.30
C ASP A 309 25.22 8.46 25.16
N LEU A 310 25.61 7.37 24.53
CA LEU A 310 25.87 6.10 25.18
C LEU A 310 27.38 5.85 25.22
N ASP A 311 28.06 6.43 26.20
CA ASP A 311 29.37 5.91 26.60
C ASP A 311 29.24 4.58 27.38
N GLY A 312 30.35 3.86 27.57
CA GLY A 312 30.31 2.57 28.23
C GLY A 312 29.76 2.61 29.67
N HIS A 313 29.90 3.74 30.40
CA HIS A 313 29.37 3.91 31.74
C HIS A 313 27.86 4.17 31.76
N LEU A 314 27.36 5.00 30.86
CA LEU A 314 25.93 5.27 30.76
C LEU A 314 25.17 4.04 30.27
N THR A 315 25.78 3.27 29.38
CA THR A 315 25.24 2.00 28.88
C THR A 315 25.04 0.99 30.01
N SER A 316 26.07 0.77 30.83
CA SER A 316 26.00 -0.14 31.98
C SER A 316 24.91 0.29 32.97
N ARG A 317 24.84 1.59 33.29
CA ARG A 317 23.82 2.13 34.20
C ARG A 317 22.41 1.99 33.63
N ALA A 318 22.23 2.20 32.32
CA ALA A 318 20.93 2.02 31.67
C ALA A 318 20.46 0.56 31.75
N LEU A 319 21.35 -0.41 31.48
CA LEU A 319 21.05 -1.84 31.62
C LEU A 319 20.72 -2.23 33.06
N GLU A 320 21.52 -1.75 34.03
CA GLU A 320 21.25 -1.99 35.44
C GLU A 320 19.89 -1.45 35.88
N SER A 321 19.53 -0.23 35.43
CA SER A 321 18.25 0.39 35.72
C SER A 321 17.09 -0.40 35.09
N LEU A 322 17.21 -0.80 33.83
CA LEU A 322 16.20 -1.63 33.16
C LEU A 322 16.08 -3.03 33.81
N GLY A 323 17.18 -3.65 34.17
CA GLY A 323 17.20 -4.91 34.91
C GLY A 323 16.56 -4.78 36.30
N ALA A 324 16.79 -3.67 37.01
CA ALA A 324 16.14 -3.39 38.28
C ALA A 324 14.63 -3.18 38.12
N GLU A 325 14.20 -2.48 37.08
CA GLU A 325 12.78 -2.29 36.78
C GLU A 325 12.07 -3.62 36.43
N LEU A 326 12.70 -4.52 35.67
CA LEU A 326 12.13 -5.85 35.42
C LEU A 326 11.93 -6.62 36.73
N ARG A 327 12.95 -6.63 37.62
CA ARG A 327 12.86 -7.29 38.93
C ARG A 327 11.77 -6.64 39.80
N ARG A 328 11.64 -5.33 39.80
CA ARG A 328 10.58 -4.62 40.54
C ARG A 328 9.19 -5.09 40.05
N ARG A 329 8.98 -5.18 38.74
CA ARG A 329 7.73 -5.66 38.15
C ARG A 329 7.45 -7.12 38.52
N GLU A 330 8.45 -7.99 38.42
CA GLU A 330 8.33 -9.39 38.85
C GLU A 330 7.89 -9.52 40.31
N HIS A 331 8.45 -8.71 41.22
CA HIS A 331 8.07 -8.69 42.63
C HIS A 331 6.65 -8.16 42.85
N GLN A 332 6.23 -7.11 42.11
CA GLN A 332 4.87 -6.60 42.20
C GLN A 332 3.85 -7.61 41.68
N LEU A 333 4.11 -8.28 40.56
CA LEU A 333 3.23 -9.34 40.06
C LEU A 333 3.12 -10.49 41.06
N ALA A 334 4.25 -10.95 41.59
CA ALA A 334 4.27 -12.02 42.59
C ALA A 334 3.55 -11.63 43.88
N GLY A 335 3.69 -10.38 44.34
CA GLY A 335 3.00 -9.87 45.51
C GLY A 335 1.48 -9.74 45.34
N ALA A 336 1.03 -9.56 44.11
CA ALA A 336 -0.39 -9.49 43.75
C ALA A 336 -0.98 -10.84 43.27
N ASP A 337 -0.21 -11.92 43.30
CA ASP A 337 -0.59 -13.24 42.73
C ASP A 337 -1.06 -13.13 41.27
N ALA A 338 -0.48 -12.20 40.50
CA ALA A 338 -0.79 -11.94 39.11
C ALA A 338 0.22 -12.63 38.18
N LYS A 339 -0.22 -13.32 37.13
CA LYS A 339 0.64 -14.01 36.17
C LYS A 339 1.29 -13.06 35.16
N ASP A 340 0.66 -11.92 34.91
CA ASP A 340 1.12 -10.92 33.98
C ASP A 340 0.54 -9.52 34.32
N ILE A 341 0.97 -8.49 33.58
CA ILE A 341 0.50 -7.11 33.78
C ILE A 341 -1.02 -6.96 33.60
N GLU A 342 -1.67 -7.78 32.77
CA GLU A 342 -3.10 -7.69 32.55
C GLU A 342 -3.88 -8.16 33.79
N ASP A 343 -3.45 -9.28 34.36
CA ASP A 343 -4.01 -9.79 35.60
C ASP A 343 -3.81 -8.77 36.75
N TYR A 344 -2.61 -8.20 36.84
CA TYR A 344 -2.29 -7.16 37.84
C TYR A 344 -3.25 -5.98 37.74
N VAL A 345 -3.37 -5.43 36.49
CA VAL A 345 -4.26 -4.27 36.25
C VAL A 345 -5.72 -4.59 36.51
N ALA A 346 -6.17 -5.80 36.16
CA ALA A 346 -7.55 -6.21 36.40
C ALA A 346 -7.87 -6.37 37.89
N ALA A 347 -6.86 -6.70 38.70
CA ALA A 347 -6.98 -6.87 40.15
C ALA A 347 -6.77 -5.58 40.95
N MET A 348 -6.24 -4.51 40.35
CA MET A 348 -5.91 -3.23 41.04
C MET A 348 -7.11 -2.63 41.74
N GLN A 349 -6.87 -2.13 42.97
CA GLN A 349 -7.82 -1.38 43.76
C GLN A 349 -7.40 0.12 43.84
N PRO A 350 -8.33 1.02 44.13
CA PRO A 350 -7.99 2.44 44.40
C PRO A 350 -6.95 2.55 45.50
N GLY A 351 -5.78 3.11 45.19
CA GLY A 351 -4.66 3.26 46.11
C GLY A 351 -3.51 2.30 45.88
N ASP A 352 -3.66 1.31 45.04
CA ASP A 352 -2.55 0.45 44.64
C ASP A 352 -1.54 1.20 43.78
N GLU A 353 -0.29 0.77 43.81
CA GLU A 353 0.79 1.34 43.01
C GLU A 353 0.57 1.05 41.53
N PRO A 354 0.46 2.05 40.64
CA PRO A 354 0.26 1.78 39.22
C PRO A 354 1.48 1.10 38.60
N MET A 355 1.21 0.16 37.68
CA MET A 355 2.25 -0.46 36.85
C MET A 355 2.02 -0.01 35.39
N PRO A 356 2.63 1.11 34.96
CA PRO A 356 2.54 1.55 33.57
C PRO A 356 3.24 0.56 32.64
N ARG A 357 2.73 0.40 31.40
CA ARG A 357 3.50 -0.25 30.36
C ARG A 357 4.73 0.58 30.07
N LEU A 358 5.87 -0.06 29.91
CA LEU A 358 7.13 0.60 29.58
C LEU A 358 7.48 0.30 28.11
N MET A 359 7.54 1.34 27.30
CA MET A 359 7.98 1.24 25.92
C MET A 359 9.41 1.79 25.77
N ILE A 360 10.31 0.95 25.32
CA ILE A 360 11.71 1.32 25.06
C ILE A 360 11.84 1.48 23.56
N ILE A 361 12.09 2.70 23.10
CA ILE A 361 12.20 3.02 21.68
C ILE A 361 13.63 3.42 21.36
N ILE A 362 14.25 2.70 20.45
CA ILE A 362 15.65 2.89 20.06
C ILE A 362 15.69 3.31 18.59
N ASP A 363 16.15 4.53 18.31
CA ASP A 363 16.48 4.96 16.96
C ASP A 363 17.92 4.59 16.61
N GLU A 364 18.14 4.00 15.44
CA GLU A 364 19.42 3.51 14.93
C GLU A 364 20.05 2.37 15.76
N PHE A 365 19.27 1.31 15.94
CA PHE A 365 19.72 0.08 16.63
C PHE A 365 21.00 -0.53 16.02
N ALA A 366 21.26 -0.34 14.73
CA ALA A 366 22.46 -0.85 14.07
C ALA A 366 23.76 -0.30 14.66
N ALA A 367 23.78 0.95 15.10
CA ALA A 367 24.94 1.56 15.73
C ALA A 367 25.20 0.92 17.10
N LEU A 368 24.17 0.66 17.88
CA LEU A 368 24.30 0.00 19.18
C LEU A 368 24.86 -1.42 19.08
N VAL A 369 24.45 -2.19 18.08
CA VAL A 369 24.97 -3.55 17.87
C VAL A 369 26.46 -3.56 17.64
N SER A 370 26.98 -2.59 16.89
CA SER A 370 28.42 -2.52 16.56
C SER A 370 29.29 -1.99 17.69
N GLU A 371 28.75 -1.09 18.51
CA GLU A 371 29.55 -0.37 19.51
C GLU A 371 29.34 -0.89 20.93
N LEU A 372 28.17 -1.45 21.24
CA LEU A 372 27.76 -1.85 22.58
C LEU A 372 27.11 -3.26 22.60
N PRO A 373 27.84 -4.32 22.30
CA PRO A 373 27.29 -5.68 22.21
C PRO A 373 26.69 -6.19 23.53
N ASP A 374 27.21 -5.78 24.71
CA ASP A 374 26.65 -6.13 26.01
C ASP A 374 25.26 -5.51 26.22
N PHE A 375 25.03 -4.29 25.71
CA PHE A 375 23.73 -3.65 25.74
C PHE A 375 22.69 -4.44 24.90
N VAL A 376 23.09 -4.91 23.74
CA VAL A 376 22.23 -5.74 22.88
C VAL A 376 21.85 -7.04 23.57
N THR A 377 22.80 -7.69 24.25
CA THR A 377 22.52 -8.91 25.02
C THR A 377 21.49 -8.65 26.12
N GLY A 378 21.60 -7.54 26.84
CA GLY A 378 20.61 -7.11 27.84
C GLY A 378 19.23 -6.85 27.24
N LEU A 379 19.16 -6.23 26.04
CA LEU A 379 17.88 -6.02 25.33
C LEU A 379 17.22 -7.32 24.90
N VAL A 380 17.99 -8.35 24.50
CA VAL A 380 17.45 -9.68 24.20
C VAL A 380 16.77 -10.28 25.43
N ASP A 381 17.39 -10.16 26.61
CA ASP A 381 16.78 -10.66 27.85
C ASP A 381 15.49 -9.89 28.19
N ILE A 382 15.47 -8.57 28.00
CA ILE A 382 14.27 -7.76 28.12
C ILE A 382 13.18 -8.20 27.12
N ALA A 383 13.54 -8.48 25.88
CA ALA A 383 12.60 -8.96 24.88
C ALA A 383 11.96 -10.32 25.26
N ARG A 384 12.71 -11.19 25.90
CA ARG A 384 12.20 -12.52 26.32
C ARG A 384 11.23 -12.44 27.49
N ARG A 385 11.48 -11.58 28.47
CA ARG A 385 10.69 -11.49 29.70
C ARG A 385 9.68 -10.33 29.68
N GLY A 386 9.91 -9.34 28.85
CA GLY A 386 9.16 -8.07 28.85
C GLY A 386 7.67 -8.22 28.56
N ARG A 387 7.27 -9.20 27.76
CA ARG A 387 5.86 -9.39 27.36
C ARG A 387 4.91 -9.51 28.56
N SER A 388 5.20 -10.40 29.48
CA SER A 388 4.37 -10.61 30.68
C SER A 388 4.48 -9.45 31.67
N LEU A 389 5.61 -8.73 31.66
CA LEU A 389 5.89 -7.59 32.52
C LEU A 389 5.39 -6.25 31.96
N GLY A 390 4.76 -6.23 30.77
CA GLY A 390 4.31 -5.02 30.10
C GLY A 390 5.45 -4.13 29.61
N VAL A 391 6.59 -4.73 29.24
CA VAL A 391 7.73 -4.01 28.65
C VAL A 391 7.83 -4.33 27.17
N HIS A 392 7.83 -3.29 26.35
CA HIS A 392 7.84 -3.37 24.89
C HIS A 392 9.09 -2.73 24.30
N LEU A 393 9.70 -3.38 23.29
CA LEU A 393 10.83 -2.84 22.55
C LEU A 393 10.38 -2.42 21.15
N VAL A 394 10.79 -1.22 20.73
CA VAL A 394 10.68 -0.76 19.34
C VAL A 394 12.10 -0.44 18.86
N LEU A 395 12.64 -1.31 18.01
CA LEU A 395 13.98 -1.22 17.48
C LEU A 395 13.95 -0.66 16.08
N ALA A 396 14.48 0.54 15.86
CA ALA A 396 14.52 1.15 14.56
C ALA A 396 15.92 1.12 13.95
N THR A 397 16.04 0.86 12.66
CA THR A 397 17.34 0.77 11.98
C THR A 397 17.25 1.13 10.49
N GLN A 398 18.33 1.70 9.95
CA GLN A 398 18.49 1.92 8.51
C GLN A 398 19.05 0.68 7.80
N ARG A 399 19.64 -0.27 8.52
CA ARG A 399 20.27 -1.48 7.97
C ARG A 399 19.81 -2.72 8.72
N PRO A 400 18.67 -3.32 8.39
CA PRO A 400 18.18 -4.50 9.10
C PRO A 400 18.98 -5.77 8.78
N ALA A 401 19.61 -5.84 7.58
CA ALA A 401 20.40 -6.99 7.17
C ALA A 401 21.75 -7.06 7.90
N GLY A 402 22.02 -8.22 8.52
CA GLY A 402 23.30 -8.50 9.20
C GLY A 402 23.42 -7.91 10.62
N VAL A 403 22.52 -7.01 11.03
CA VAL A 403 22.58 -6.33 12.33
C VAL A 403 21.65 -6.99 13.36
N VAL A 404 20.47 -7.44 12.91
CA VAL A 404 19.49 -8.06 13.80
C VAL A 404 19.76 -9.54 13.93
N SER A 405 20.18 -9.97 15.13
CA SER A 405 20.45 -11.39 15.42
C SER A 405 19.20 -12.27 15.26
N ALA A 406 19.39 -13.58 15.09
CA ALA A 406 18.26 -14.52 15.00
C ALA A 406 17.39 -14.48 16.27
N GLU A 407 18.00 -14.23 17.44
CA GLU A 407 17.31 -14.13 18.73
C GLU A 407 16.41 -12.89 18.81
N ILE A 408 16.88 -11.73 18.34
CA ILE A 408 16.04 -10.53 18.25
C ILE A 408 14.91 -10.74 17.25
N LYS A 409 15.21 -11.31 16.08
CA LYS A 409 14.20 -11.60 15.05
C LYS A 409 13.09 -12.53 15.54
N SER A 410 13.42 -13.51 16.39
CA SER A 410 12.43 -14.44 16.95
C SER A 410 11.51 -13.80 17.99
N ASN A 411 11.95 -12.71 18.62
CA ASN A 411 11.20 -11.99 19.64
C ASN A 411 10.51 -10.72 19.11
N THR A 412 10.85 -10.24 17.89
CA THR A 412 10.24 -9.08 17.23
C THR A 412 9.29 -9.54 16.12
N ASN A 413 8.03 -9.78 16.44
CA ASN A 413 7.05 -10.28 15.50
C ASN A 413 6.48 -9.17 14.61
N LEU A 414 6.29 -7.97 15.15
CA LEU A 414 5.87 -6.79 14.41
C LEU A 414 7.06 -6.24 13.60
N ARG A 415 6.87 -6.13 12.29
CA ARG A 415 7.91 -5.60 11.37
C ARG A 415 7.29 -4.58 10.43
N ILE A 416 7.89 -3.40 10.40
CA ILE A 416 7.52 -2.27 9.56
C ILE A 416 8.73 -1.91 8.69
N ALA A 417 8.54 -1.82 7.35
CA ALA A 417 9.60 -1.48 6.40
C ALA A 417 9.08 -0.58 5.27
#